data_2248de4ff6d1f1212279efa4c89260bd
#
_entry.id   2248de4ff6d1f1212279efa4c89260bd
#
_cell.length_a   1.000
_cell.length_b   1.000
_cell.length_c   1.000
_cell.angle_alpha   90.00
_cell.angle_beta   90.00
_cell.angle_gamma   90.00
#
_symmetry.space_group_name_H-M   'P 1'
#
loop_
_entity.id
_entity.type
_entity.pdbx_description
1 polymer ?
#
loop_
_entity_poly.entity_id
_entity_poly.type
_entity_poly.pdbx_seq_one_letter_code
_entity_poly.pdbx_strand_id
1 'polypeptide(L)'
;MKRILIVWFLCAWTVLPSWAQTYKYEEIYQKLPFTMPKVEAPQFPSLKVFLPDFGAVGNGVELCTDAFAKAIETLSARGGGYLIVPAGIWLTGPIVLKSNINLHIEKGAVILFSPDVELYPL
;
A
#
# COMPACT_ATOMS: atom_id res chain seq x y z
N MET A 1 -62.72 25.30 7.50
CA MET A 1 -61.91 24.11 7.87
C MET A 1 -61.04 23.75 6.70
N LYS A 2 -59.78 24.18 6.68
CA LYS A 2 -58.84 23.87 5.61
C LYS A 2 -57.94 22.74 6.04
N ARG A 3 -58.07 21.58 5.41
CA ARG A 3 -57.21 20.45 5.62
C ARG A 3 -55.88 20.69 4.89
N ILE A 4 -54.81 20.90 5.64
CA ILE A 4 -53.45 21.02 5.12
C ILE A 4 -52.92 19.59 4.93
N LEU A 5 -52.78 19.15 3.68
CA LEU A 5 -52.10 17.94 3.30
C LEU A 5 -50.61 18.23 3.36
N ILE A 6 -49.94 17.73 4.40
CA ILE A 6 -48.48 17.75 4.49
C ILE A 6 -48.00 16.57 3.66
N VAL A 7 -47.51 16.85 2.46
CA VAL A 7 -46.81 15.90 1.60
C VAL A 7 -45.39 15.74 2.17
N TRP A 8 -45.16 14.63 2.87
CA TRP A 8 -43.82 14.20 3.27
C TRP A 8 -43.07 13.75 2.02
N PHE A 9 -42.20 14.59 1.50
CA PHE A 9 -41.21 14.21 0.50
C PHE A 9 -40.12 13.39 1.20
N LEU A 10 -40.29 12.07 1.21
CA LEU A 10 -39.24 11.13 1.56
C LEU A 10 -38.17 11.16 0.48
N CYS A 11 -37.13 11.99 0.68
CA CYS A 11 -35.87 11.85 -0.05
C CYS A 11 -35.23 10.52 0.38
N ALA A 12 -35.61 9.46 -0.31
CA ALA A 12 -34.86 8.21 -0.26
C ALA A 12 -33.49 8.46 -0.90
N TRP A 13 -32.51 8.76 -0.06
CA TRP A 13 -31.09 8.78 -0.47
C TRP A 13 -30.71 7.35 -0.79
N THR A 14 -30.85 6.98 -2.06
CA THR A 14 -30.31 5.72 -2.56
C THR A 14 -28.80 5.82 -2.50
N VAL A 15 -28.22 5.30 -1.42
CA VAL A 15 -26.80 4.98 -1.34
C VAL A 15 -26.58 3.91 -2.39
N LEU A 16 -26.13 4.32 -3.59
CA LEU A 16 -25.65 3.39 -4.59
C LEU A 16 -24.45 2.66 -3.98
N PRO A 17 -24.50 1.34 -3.85
CA PRO A 17 -23.32 0.61 -3.41
C PRO A 17 -22.24 0.85 -4.45
N SER A 18 -21.13 1.46 -4.03
CA SER A 18 -19.92 1.54 -4.84
C SER A 18 -19.50 0.09 -5.09
N TRP A 19 -19.77 -0.40 -6.28
CA TRP A 19 -19.30 -1.70 -6.75
C TRP A 19 -17.80 -1.59 -6.92
N ALA A 20 -17.07 -1.74 -5.81
CA ALA A 20 -15.67 -2.09 -5.90
C ALA A 20 -15.65 -3.43 -6.63
N GLN A 21 -15.29 -3.42 -7.91
CA GLN A 21 -15.05 -4.64 -8.66
C GLN A 21 -13.92 -5.37 -7.96
N THR A 22 -14.28 -6.30 -7.08
CA THR A 22 -13.34 -7.29 -6.58
C THR A 22 -12.95 -8.11 -7.79
N TYR A 23 -11.78 -7.86 -8.32
CA TYR A 23 -11.22 -8.63 -9.43
C TYR A 23 -11.15 -10.08 -8.96
N LYS A 24 -12.02 -10.92 -9.49
CA LYS A 24 -11.98 -12.37 -9.23
C LYS A 24 -10.79 -12.92 -10.02
N TYR A 25 -9.66 -13.07 -9.36
CA TYR A 25 -8.46 -13.71 -9.93
C TYR A 25 -8.79 -15.08 -10.58
N GLU A 26 -9.82 -15.76 -10.12
CA GLU A 26 -10.26 -17.05 -10.67
C GLU A 26 -10.70 -16.98 -12.12
N GLU A 27 -11.26 -15.85 -12.60
CA GLU A 27 -11.67 -15.69 -13.99
C GLU A 27 -10.48 -15.63 -14.95
N ILE A 28 -9.32 -15.17 -14.48
CA ILE A 28 -8.09 -15.09 -15.28
C ILE A 28 -7.61 -16.50 -15.65
N TYR A 29 -7.75 -17.47 -14.73
CA TYR A 29 -7.29 -18.84 -14.94
C TYR A 29 -8.18 -19.68 -15.86
N GLN A 30 -9.45 -19.28 -16.08
CA GLN A 30 -10.43 -20.10 -16.80
C GLN A 30 -10.32 -20.03 -18.33
N LYS A 31 -9.66 -19.02 -18.90
CA LYS A 31 -9.60 -18.77 -20.35
C LYS A 31 -8.18 -18.81 -20.93
N LEU A 32 -7.25 -19.38 -20.23
CA LEU A 32 -5.87 -19.47 -20.71
C LEU A 32 -5.69 -20.68 -21.64
N PRO A 33 -4.95 -20.55 -22.76
CA PRO A 33 -4.67 -21.66 -23.68
C PRO A 33 -3.64 -22.66 -23.14
N PHE A 34 -3.19 -22.47 -21.89
CA PHE A 34 -2.20 -23.33 -21.20
C PHE A 34 -2.58 -23.47 -19.73
N THR A 35 -2.09 -24.53 -19.10
CA THR A 35 -2.31 -24.78 -17.65
C THR A 35 -1.35 -23.92 -16.85
N MET A 36 -1.92 -23.03 -16.01
CA MET A 36 -1.15 -22.18 -15.10
C MET A 36 -1.37 -22.63 -13.65
N PRO A 37 -0.31 -22.75 -12.83
CA PRO A 37 -0.48 -23.08 -11.41
C PRO A 37 -1.26 -21.95 -10.72
N LYS A 38 -2.19 -22.30 -9.84
CA LYS A 38 -2.94 -21.32 -9.04
C LYS A 38 -2.00 -20.62 -8.07
N VAL A 39 -1.91 -19.30 -8.19
CA VAL A 39 -1.12 -18.47 -7.26
C VAL A 39 -2.02 -18.03 -6.11
N GLU A 40 -1.62 -18.33 -4.89
CA GLU A 40 -2.31 -17.87 -3.69
C GLU A 40 -1.87 -16.43 -3.35
N ALA A 41 -2.83 -15.59 -2.91
CA ALA A 41 -2.52 -14.25 -2.46
C ALA A 41 -1.67 -14.31 -1.17
N PRO A 42 -0.55 -13.58 -1.10
CA PRO A 42 0.30 -13.59 0.08
C PRO A 42 -0.45 -13.03 1.29
N GLN A 43 -0.25 -13.65 2.45
CA GLN A 43 -0.79 -13.22 3.73
C GLN A 43 0.32 -12.53 4.53
N PHE A 44 0.08 -11.29 4.94
CA PHE A 44 1.03 -10.51 5.74
C PHE A 44 0.50 -10.33 7.17
N PRO A 45 1.37 -10.36 8.20
CA PRO A 45 0.98 -9.98 9.56
C PRO A 45 0.40 -8.55 9.59
N SER A 46 -0.54 -8.31 10.51
CA SER A 46 -1.26 -7.02 10.60
C SER A 46 -0.45 -5.85 11.18
N LEU A 47 0.78 -6.11 11.62
CA LEU A 47 1.67 -5.08 12.15
C LEU A 47 1.97 -4.02 11.08
N LYS A 48 1.83 -2.75 11.46
CA LYS A 48 2.13 -1.61 10.57
C LYS A 48 3.16 -0.72 11.23
N VAL A 49 4.13 -0.28 10.47
CA VAL A 49 5.09 0.75 10.86
C VAL A 49 5.15 1.82 9.77
N PHE A 50 5.41 3.06 10.15
CA PHE A 50 5.47 4.19 9.23
C PHE A 50 6.93 4.59 9.02
N LEU A 51 7.31 4.81 7.78
CA LEU A 51 8.69 5.15 7.41
C LEU A 51 9.23 6.39 8.14
N PRO A 52 8.46 7.48 8.34
CA PRO A 52 8.92 8.65 9.10
C PRO A 52 9.29 8.35 10.55
N ASP A 53 8.70 7.35 11.19
CA ASP A 53 9.01 6.97 12.57
C ASP A 53 10.46 6.48 12.75
N PHE A 54 11.15 6.18 11.64
CA PHE A 54 12.55 5.77 11.60
C PHE A 54 13.49 6.89 11.16
N GLY A 55 12.99 8.13 11.14
CA GLY A 55 13.79 9.32 10.82
C GLY A 55 13.88 9.64 9.34
N ALA A 56 13.06 9.03 8.49
CA ALA A 56 12.99 9.38 7.07
C ALA A 56 12.27 10.72 6.85
N VAL A 57 12.76 11.50 5.89
CA VAL A 57 12.19 12.78 5.49
C VAL A 57 11.78 12.74 4.02
N GLY A 58 10.49 12.94 3.74
CA GLY A 58 9.89 12.82 2.40
C GLY A 58 10.05 14.08 1.54
N ASN A 59 11.23 14.72 1.54
CA ASN A 59 11.52 15.96 0.82
C ASN A 59 12.26 15.77 -0.52
N GLY A 60 12.65 14.53 -0.85
CA GLY A 60 13.38 14.21 -2.08
C GLY A 60 14.86 14.59 -2.07
N VAL A 61 15.40 15.03 -0.95
CA VAL A 61 16.78 15.52 -0.80
C VAL A 61 17.58 14.67 0.19
N GLU A 62 16.99 14.38 1.34
CA GLU A 62 17.63 13.59 2.38
C GLU A 62 17.58 12.09 2.06
N LEU A 63 18.73 11.42 2.23
CA LEU A 63 18.83 9.99 1.95
C LEU A 63 18.17 9.18 3.08
N CYS A 64 17.17 8.38 2.74
CA CYS A 64 16.36 7.61 3.69
C CYS A 64 16.73 6.12 3.74
N THR A 65 17.85 5.69 3.15
CA THR A 65 18.26 4.28 3.04
C THR A 65 18.30 3.60 4.41
N ASP A 66 18.92 4.23 5.41
CA ASP A 66 19.02 3.69 6.77
C ASP A 66 17.67 3.57 7.45
N ALA A 67 16.77 4.52 7.19
CA ALA A 67 15.40 4.48 7.73
C ALA A 67 14.60 3.30 7.13
N PHE A 68 14.71 3.06 5.83
CA PHE A 68 14.13 1.86 5.19
C PHE A 68 14.71 0.59 5.81
N ALA A 69 16.03 0.49 5.94
CA ALA A 69 16.69 -0.68 6.51
C ALA A 69 16.22 -0.97 7.93
N LYS A 70 16.20 0.04 8.81
CA LYS A 70 15.73 -0.08 10.20
C LYS A 70 14.26 -0.49 10.30
N ALA A 71 13.39 0.09 9.46
CA ALA A 71 11.98 -0.23 9.42
C ALA A 71 11.75 -1.69 9.01
N ILE A 72 12.44 -2.15 7.96
CA ILE A 72 12.39 -3.52 7.46
C ILE A 72 12.93 -4.49 8.50
N GLU A 73 14.04 -4.17 9.17
CA GLU A 73 14.59 -4.99 10.26
C GLU A 73 13.61 -5.13 11.41
N THR A 74 13.00 -4.03 11.83
CA THR A 74 12.00 -4.01 12.91
C THR A 74 10.81 -4.89 12.58
N LEU A 75 10.28 -4.82 11.37
CA LEU A 75 9.19 -5.69 10.91
C LEU A 75 9.62 -7.15 10.85
N SER A 76 10.80 -7.41 10.27
CA SER A 76 11.32 -8.78 10.12
C SER A 76 11.52 -9.45 11.48
N ALA A 77 12.06 -8.75 12.48
CA ALA A 77 12.23 -9.26 13.83
C ALA A 77 10.90 -9.61 14.54
N ARG A 78 9.78 -9.04 14.06
CA ARG A 78 8.43 -9.30 14.58
C ARG A 78 7.60 -10.25 13.70
N GLY A 79 8.25 -10.92 12.75
CA GLY A 79 7.61 -11.90 11.86
C GLY A 79 7.02 -11.31 10.58
N GLY A 80 7.18 -10.01 10.32
CA GLY A 80 6.70 -9.31 9.12
C GLY A 80 5.63 -8.27 9.40
N GLY A 81 5.03 -7.72 8.35
CA GLY A 81 3.98 -6.71 8.42
C GLY A 81 4.05 -5.71 7.27
N TYR A 82 3.47 -4.54 7.50
CA TYR A 82 3.37 -3.48 6.50
C TYR A 82 4.33 -2.33 6.84
N LEU A 83 5.22 -2.00 5.91
CA LEU A 83 5.97 -0.75 5.93
C LEU A 83 5.19 0.29 5.13
N ILE A 84 4.61 1.26 5.82
CA ILE A 84 3.82 2.32 5.20
C ILE A 84 4.73 3.48 4.80
N VAL A 85 4.71 3.81 3.51
CA VAL A 85 5.41 4.96 2.94
C VAL A 85 4.37 6.02 2.62
N PRO A 86 4.21 7.07 3.44
CA PRO A 86 3.18 8.09 3.23
C PRO A 86 3.53 9.02 2.06
N ALA A 87 2.58 9.89 1.67
CA ALA A 87 2.78 10.87 0.62
C ALA A 87 4.06 11.69 0.82
N GLY A 88 4.85 11.89 -0.24
CA GLY A 88 6.13 12.59 -0.24
C GLY A 88 7.11 12.00 -1.26
N ILE A 89 8.30 12.59 -1.36
CA ILE A 89 9.37 12.10 -2.23
C ILE A 89 10.48 11.54 -1.33
N TRP A 90 10.70 10.23 -1.38
CA TRP A 90 11.59 9.50 -0.49
C TRP A 90 12.84 9.09 -1.25
N LEU A 91 13.92 9.90 -1.13
CA LEU A 91 15.21 9.59 -1.76
C LEU A 91 15.89 8.44 -1.02
N THR A 92 16.31 7.41 -1.72
CA THR A 92 16.95 6.24 -1.12
C THR A 92 18.03 5.63 -2.01
N GLY A 93 18.93 4.88 -1.42
CA GLY A 93 19.77 3.89 -2.08
C GLY A 93 19.04 2.55 -2.21
N PRO A 94 19.76 1.43 -2.17
CA PRO A 94 19.17 0.10 -2.31
C PRO A 94 18.24 -0.22 -1.15
N ILE A 95 17.10 -0.85 -1.46
CA ILE A 95 16.16 -1.38 -0.47
C ILE A 95 16.21 -2.90 -0.54
N VAL A 96 16.52 -3.55 0.58
CA VAL A 96 16.54 -5.01 0.71
C VAL A 96 15.32 -5.46 1.50
N LEU A 97 14.32 -6.01 0.82
CA LEU A 97 13.14 -6.54 1.49
C LEU A 97 13.43 -7.91 2.12
N LYS A 98 12.83 -8.16 3.27
CA LYS A 98 12.84 -9.47 3.96
C LYS A 98 11.48 -10.16 3.81
N SER A 99 11.45 -11.43 4.20
CA SER A 99 10.22 -12.25 4.11
C SER A 99 9.07 -11.65 4.92
N ASN A 100 7.85 -11.86 4.44
CA ASN A 100 6.59 -11.44 5.07
C ASN A 100 6.45 -9.92 5.25
N ILE A 101 7.16 -9.11 4.46
CA ILE A 101 7.04 -7.65 4.49
C ILE A 101 6.29 -7.15 3.25
N ASN A 102 5.25 -6.37 3.49
CA ASN A 102 4.54 -5.61 2.48
C ASN A 102 5.04 -4.16 2.49
N LEU A 103 5.71 -3.74 1.43
CA LEU A 103 6.06 -2.33 1.21
C LEU A 103 4.83 -1.64 0.63
N HIS A 104 4.09 -0.93 1.49
CA HIS A 104 2.87 -0.24 1.13
C HIS A 104 3.13 1.24 0.84
N ILE A 105 3.09 1.60 -0.44
CA ILE A 105 3.30 2.96 -0.91
C ILE A 105 1.94 3.63 -1.04
N GLU A 106 1.69 4.67 -0.23
CA GLU A 106 0.43 5.40 -0.23
C GLU A 106 0.29 6.30 -1.47
N LYS A 107 -0.94 6.70 -1.74
CA LYS A 107 -1.21 7.65 -2.83
C LYS A 107 -0.45 8.97 -2.61
N GLY A 108 0.29 9.39 -3.63
CA GLY A 108 1.13 10.60 -3.56
C GLY A 108 2.54 10.37 -2.99
N ALA A 109 2.90 9.12 -2.67
CA ALA A 109 4.27 8.76 -2.33
C ALA A 109 5.06 8.39 -3.59
N VAL A 110 6.32 8.82 -3.62
CA VAL A 110 7.30 8.47 -4.65
C VAL A 110 8.58 7.99 -3.96
N ILE A 111 9.04 6.79 -4.28
CA ILE A 111 10.36 6.32 -3.89
C ILE A 111 11.31 6.66 -5.03
N LEU A 112 12.28 7.53 -4.74
CA LEU A 112 13.28 8.00 -5.70
C LEU A 112 14.62 7.32 -5.37
N PHE A 113 15.11 6.51 -6.28
CA PHE A 113 16.43 5.89 -6.12
C PHE A 113 17.53 6.84 -6.52
N SER A 114 18.57 6.94 -5.69
CA SER A 114 19.74 7.77 -5.97
C SER A 114 20.49 7.28 -7.21
N PRO A 115 20.93 8.18 -8.08
CA PRO A 115 21.80 7.81 -9.20
C PRO A 115 23.27 7.56 -8.79
N ASP A 116 23.62 7.78 -7.52
CA ASP A 116 24.96 7.55 -7.00
C ASP A 116 25.27 6.06 -6.94
N VAL A 117 26.14 5.60 -7.83
CA VAL A 117 26.52 4.18 -7.95
C VAL A 117 27.28 3.66 -6.72
N GLU A 118 27.94 4.52 -5.95
CA GLU A 118 28.68 4.14 -4.75
C GLU A 118 27.75 3.60 -3.63
N LEU A 119 26.45 3.91 -3.71
CA LEU A 119 25.46 3.41 -2.78
C LEU A 119 25.04 1.96 -3.06
N TYR A 120 25.42 1.40 -4.21
CA TYR A 120 25.00 0.07 -4.66
C TYR A 120 26.21 -0.89 -4.67
N PRO A 121 26.43 -1.65 -3.59
CA PRO A 121 27.50 -2.65 -3.56
C PRO A 121 27.25 -3.74 -4.61
N LEU A 122 28.31 -4.08 -5.34
CA LEU A 122 28.34 -5.20 -6.30
C LEU A 122 28.64 -6.51 -5.58
#